data_cc2e6cce8463ce115ae579c8dd491eeb
#
_entry.id   cc2e6cce8463ce115ae579c8dd491eeb
#
_cell.length_a   1.000
_cell.length_b   1.000
_cell.length_c   1.000
_cell.angle_alpha   90.00
_cell.angle_beta   90.00
_cell.angle_gamma   90.00
#
_symmetry.space_group_name_H-M   'P 1'
#
loop_
_entity.id
_entity.type
_entity.pdbx_description
1 polymer ?
#
loop_
_entity_poly.entity_id
_entity_poly.type
_entity_poly.pdbx_seq_one_letter_code
_entity_poly.pdbx_strand_id
1 'polypeptide(L)'
;NSMKITTDGTEHIMVMDEQQWSDSDETPQEFLFELVKPKDIATATVKLYLNDGYTVPEVDPDPPVAFDTPAYSEMIARSCLSTGNNIRIKRVLQQLRDGKPTTIAFLGGSITQGAGAVPSQEMCYARKTYEAICERYTPDHGAHVRYIKAGVGGTPCQLGIIRYDRDITRDGAVQPDLIIVEFAVNDEADETKGLMHESLIQKIWSAPNEPAVVMLFSVFANDWNLKDRLAP
;
A
#
# COMPACT_ATOMS: atom_id res chain seq x y z
N ASN A 1 27.86 8.50 -1.47
CA ASN A 1 27.99 7.18 -0.84
C ASN A 1 28.40 6.16 -1.90
N SER A 2 29.26 5.23 -1.55
CA SER A 2 29.65 4.15 -2.45
C SER A 2 29.68 2.82 -1.71
N MET A 3 29.43 1.77 -2.45
CA MET A 3 29.53 0.40 -1.95
C MET A 3 30.51 -0.37 -2.81
N LYS A 4 31.43 -1.11 -2.17
CA LYS A 4 32.39 -1.96 -2.84
C LYS A 4 32.08 -3.41 -2.50
N ILE A 5 31.82 -4.21 -3.52
CA ILE A 5 31.62 -5.63 -3.40
C ILE A 5 32.78 -6.35 -4.09
N THR A 6 33.39 -7.29 -3.39
CA THR A 6 34.42 -8.12 -3.97
C THR A 6 33.92 -9.55 -4.05
N THR A 7 33.82 -10.10 -5.26
CA THR A 7 33.46 -11.48 -5.49
C THR A 7 34.55 -12.15 -6.33
N ASP A 8 35.02 -13.33 -5.93
CA ASP A 8 36.03 -14.11 -6.65
C ASP A 8 37.26 -13.32 -7.05
N GLY A 9 37.68 -12.35 -6.20
CA GLY A 9 38.83 -11.49 -6.44
C GLY A 9 38.56 -10.31 -7.40
N THR A 10 37.35 -10.18 -7.93
CA THR A 10 36.96 -9.03 -8.76
C THR A 10 36.25 -7.98 -7.90
N GLU A 11 36.70 -6.73 -8.04
CA GLU A 11 36.09 -5.60 -7.32
C GLU A 11 35.01 -4.93 -8.18
N HIS A 12 33.82 -4.81 -7.60
CA HIS A 12 32.73 -4.04 -8.17
C HIS A 12 32.48 -2.82 -7.28
N ILE A 13 32.55 -1.64 -7.86
CA ILE A 13 32.31 -0.38 -7.15
C ILE A 13 30.98 0.19 -7.63
N MET A 14 30.06 0.34 -6.71
CA MET A 14 28.79 1.02 -6.94
C MET A 14 28.84 2.39 -6.28
N VAL A 15 28.68 3.44 -7.07
CA VAL A 15 28.52 4.80 -6.56
C VAL A 15 27.03 5.05 -6.46
N MET A 16 26.59 5.29 -5.22
CA MET A 16 25.19 5.58 -4.93
C MET A 16 25.07 7.10 -4.77
N ASP A 17 24.56 7.78 -5.78
CA ASP A 17 24.09 9.15 -5.65
C ASP A 17 22.57 9.18 -5.64
N GLU A 18 21.99 10.30 -5.17
CA GLU A 18 20.55 10.41 -5.01
C GLU A 18 19.77 10.36 -6.34
N GLN A 19 20.40 10.70 -7.46
CA GLN A 19 19.76 10.66 -8.77
C GLN A 19 19.67 9.26 -9.37
N GLN A 20 20.55 8.37 -8.99
CA GLN A 20 20.53 6.99 -9.53
C GLN A 20 19.42 6.12 -8.94
N TRP A 21 18.82 6.53 -7.84
CA TRP A 21 17.70 5.80 -7.23
C TRP A 21 16.35 6.10 -7.86
N SER A 22 16.21 7.22 -8.57
CA SER A 22 14.92 7.67 -9.09
C SER A 22 14.68 7.35 -10.56
N ASP A 23 15.72 7.13 -11.36
CA ASP A 23 15.58 7.17 -12.81
C ASP A 23 16.13 5.95 -13.56
N SER A 24 16.74 4.98 -12.92
CA SER A 24 17.27 3.82 -13.65
C SER A 24 16.46 2.56 -13.38
N ASP A 25 15.82 2.04 -14.44
CA ASP A 25 15.33 0.67 -14.50
C ASP A 25 16.49 -0.37 -14.44
N GLU A 26 17.71 0.08 -14.50
CA GLU A 26 18.89 -0.71 -14.23
C GLU A 26 19.09 -0.81 -12.72
N THR A 27 18.29 -1.64 -12.13
CA THR A 27 18.53 -2.01 -10.73
C THR A 27 19.88 -2.73 -10.65
N PRO A 28 20.72 -2.38 -9.65
CA PRO A 28 22.00 -3.07 -9.37
C PRO A 28 21.86 -4.59 -9.13
N GLN A 29 20.71 -5.14 -9.29
CA GLN A 29 20.44 -6.58 -9.19
C GLN A 29 21.15 -7.41 -10.25
N GLU A 30 21.54 -6.82 -11.37
CA GLU A 30 22.38 -7.49 -12.36
C GLU A 30 23.82 -7.73 -11.88
N PHE A 31 24.28 -6.98 -10.87
CA PHE A 31 25.55 -7.29 -10.19
C PHE A 31 25.41 -8.42 -9.18
N LEU A 32 24.19 -8.82 -8.90
CA LEU A 32 23.95 -9.95 -8.09
C LEU A 32 24.15 -11.19 -8.91
N PHE A 33 25.44 -11.63 -8.96
CA PHE A 33 25.62 -13.04 -8.99
C PHE A 33 25.36 -13.73 -10.32
N GLU A 34 26.20 -13.49 -11.29
CA GLU A 34 26.51 -14.58 -12.21
C GLU A 34 27.06 -15.73 -11.36
N LEU A 35 26.12 -16.62 -10.95
CA LEU A 35 26.43 -17.41 -9.90
C LEU A 35 26.76 -18.74 -10.20
N VAL A 36 27.65 -19.00 -9.56
CA VAL A 36 27.69 -19.94 -8.50
C VAL A 36 26.74 -21.09 -8.74
N LYS A 37 27.30 -22.18 -9.15
CA LYS A 37 26.57 -23.44 -9.27
C LYS A 37 25.91 -23.75 -7.93
N PRO A 38 24.68 -24.25 -7.92
CA PRO A 38 24.03 -24.66 -6.67
C PRO A 38 24.93 -25.64 -5.94
N LYS A 39 25.51 -25.28 -4.81
CA LYS A 39 26.40 -25.99 -3.89
C LYS A 39 27.76 -25.33 -3.67
N ASP A 40 28.12 -24.31 -4.42
CA ASP A 40 29.35 -23.59 -4.13
C ASP A 40 29.07 -22.55 -3.01
N ILE A 41 29.99 -22.40 -2.08
CA ILE A 41 29.92 -21.37 -1.04
C ILE A 41 30.71 -20.17 -1.57
N ALA A 42 30.02 -19.06 -1.83
CA ALA A 42 30.66 -17.79 -2.16
C ALA A 42 30.76 -16.92 -0.93
N THR A 43 31.90 -16.30 -0.70
CA THR A 43 32.09 -15.29 0.33
C THR A 43 32.19 -13.92 -0.35
N ALA A 44 31.25 -13.02 -0.02
CA ALA A 44 31.29 -11.64 -0.49
C ALA A 44 31.69 -10.71 0.67
N THR A 45 32.67 -9.83 0.42
CA THR A 45 32.99 -8.76 1.35
C THR A 45 32.39 -7.46 0.85
N VAL A 46 31.48 -6.88 1.64
CA VAL A 46 30.85 -5.60 1.32
C VAL A 46 31.47 -4.51 2.19
N LYS A 47 32.02 -3.49 1.55
CA LYS A 47 32.52 -2.28 2.22
C LYS A 47 31.61 -1.11 1.87
N LEU A 48 31.00 -0.51 2.87
CA LEU A 48 30.20 0.70 2.73
C LEU A 48 31.06 1.91 3.06
N TYR A 49 31.11 2.85 2.14
CA TYR A 49 31.79 4.14 2.34
C TYR A 49 30.67 5.19 2.52
N LEU A 50 30.47 5.62 3.74
CA LEU A 50 29.52 6.68 4.06
C LEU A 50 30.20 8.03 3.90
N ASN A 51 29.50 9.00 3.35
CA ASN A 51 29.99 10.35 3.23
C ASN A 51 29.72 11.11 4.54
N ASP A 52 30.76 11.32 5.32
CA ASP A 52 30.67 12.01 6.63
C ASP A 52 30.32 13.51 6.50
N GLY A 53 30.33 14.04 5.29
CA GLY A 53 30.02 15.45 5.00
C GLY A 53 28.63 15.71 4.42
N TYR A 54 27.77 14.68 4.32
CA TYR A 54 26.42 14.89 3.82
C TYR A 54 25.56 15.57 4.89
N THR A 55 25.25 16.82 4.62
CA THR A 55 24.21 17.54 5.37
C THR A 55 22.89 17.32 4.64
N VAL A 56 21.93 16.72 5.29
CA VAL A 56 20.56 16.66 4.76
C VAL A 56 20.12 18.11 4.49
N PRO A 57 19.73 18.46 3.26
CA PRO A 57 19.17 19.79 3.00
C PRO A 57 18.05 20.07 3.97
N GLU A 58 18.09 21.22 4.63
CA GLU A 58 17.00 21.69 5.46
C GLU A 58 15.84 22.02 4.51
N VAL A 59 14.87 21.12 4.43
CA VAL A 59 13.65 21.35 3.67
C VAL A 59 12.70 22.07 4.59
N ASP A 60 12.28 23.28 4.21
CA ASP A 60 11.21 23.96 4.93
C ASP A 60 10.01 23.02 5.05
N PRO A 61 9.53 22.76 6.26
CA PRO A 61 8.37 21.90 6.41
C PRO A 61 7.19 22.50 5.68
N ASP A 62 6.46 21.68 4.94
CA ASP A 62 5.21 22.11 4.33
C ASP A 62 4.30 22.72 5.40
N PRO A 63 3.61 23.82 5.09
CA PRO A 63 2.67 24.39 6.04
C PRO A 63 1.61 23.35 6.44
N PRO A 64 1.18 23.31 7.70
CA PRO A 64 0.21 22.33 8.14
C PRO A 64 -1.08 22.45 7.31
N VAL A 65 -1.61 21.29 6.89
CA VAL A 65 -2.84 21.24 6.10
C VAL A 65 -4.02 21.70 6.97
N ALA A 66 -4.72 22.74 6.52
CA ALA A 66 -5.93 23.22 7.19
C ALA A 66 -7.14 22.35 6.77
N PHE A 67 -7.40 21.29 7.51
CA PHE A 67 -8.46 20.32 7.24
C PHE A 67 -9.88 20.84 7.43
N ASP A 68 -10.05 21.96 8.11
CA ASP A 68 -11.32 22.63 8.43
C ASP A 68 -11.74 23.70 7.41
N THR A 69 -10.98 23.85 6.33
CA THR A 69 -11.28 24.84 5.31
C THR A 69 -12.33 24.37 4.29
N PRO A 70 -13.15 25.26 3.73
CA PRO A 70 -14.04 24.93 2.61
C PRO A 70 -13.31 24.33 1.42
N ALA A 71 -12.13 24.85 1.08
CA ALA A 71 -11.31 24.35 -0.02
C ALA A 71 -10.91 22.86 0.17
N TYR A 72 -10.54 22.48 1.39
CA TYR A 72 -10.25 21.07 1.70
C TYR A 72 -11.50 20.20 1.56
N SER A 73 -12.64 20.65 2.09
CA SER A 73 -13.92 19.93 1.98
C SER A 73 -14.35 19.74 0.53
N GLU A 74 -14.18 20.74 -0.32
CA GLU A 74 -14.43 20.67 -1.75
C GLU A 74 -13.48 19.71 -2.48
N MET A 75 -12.20 19.70 -2.10
CA MET A 75 -11.21 18.77 -2.64
C MET A 75 -11.62 17.31 -2.33
N ILE A 76 -11.99 17.04 -1.08
CA ILE A 76 -12.47 15.71 -0.69
C ILE A 76 -13.75 15.32 -1.44
N ALA A 77 -14.70 16.25 -1.59
CA ALA A 77 -15.93 15.97 -2.34
C ALA A 77 -15.63 15.62 -3.81
N ARG A 78 -14.68 16.30 -4.44
CA ARG A 78 -14.26 16.02 -5.81
C ARG A 78 -13.50 14.70 -5.95
N SER A 79 -12.86 14.21 -4.90
CA SER A 79 -12.16 12.92 -4.93
C SER A 79 -13.10 11.71 -4.91
N CYS A 80 -14.40 11.92 -4.64
CA CYS A 80 -15.39 10.86 -4.64
C CYS A 80 -15.83 10.54 -6.08
N LEU A 81 -15.26 9.48 -6.67
CA LEU A 81 -15.60 9.05 -8.03
C LEU A 81 -17.02 8.49 -8.10
N SER A 82 -17.44 7.74 -7.11
CA SER A 82 -18.78 7.16 -7.03
C SER A 82 -19.12 6.82 -5.58
N THR A 83 -20.34 7.10 -5.18
CA THR A 83 -20.85 6.66 -3.88
C THR A 83 -21.37 5.22 -3.93
N GLY A 84 -21.59 4.67 -5.12
CA GLY A 84 -22.11 3.33 -5.32
C GLY A 84 -23.40 3.04 -4.54
N ASN A 85 -23.63 1.77 -4.23
CA ASN A 85 -24.71 1.35 -3.35
C ASN A 85 -24.25 1.31 -1.88
N ASN A 86 -24.71 2.26 -1.10
CA ASN A 86 -24.27 2.43 0.29
C ASN A 86 -24.90 1.47 1.31
N ILE A 87 -25.71 0.48 0.88
CA ILE A 87 -26.41 -0.42 1.81
C ILE A 87 -25.42 -1.18 2.70
N ARG A 88 -24.36 -1.73 2.11
CA ARG A 88 -23.37 -2.52 2.85
C ARG A 88 -22.55 -1.66 3.82
N ILE A 89 -22.08 -0.51 3.38
CA ILE A 89 -21.32 0.40 4.28
C ILE A 89 -22.19 0.93 5.42
N LYS A 90 -23.45 1.23 5.17
CA LYS A 90 -24.40 1.64 6.23
C LYS A 90 -24.62 0.54 7.25
N ARG A 91 -24.69 -0.73 6.80
CA ARG A 91 -24.79 -1.88 7.70
C ARG A 91 -23.55 -1.97 8.61
N VAL A 92 -22.35 -1.83 8.05
CA VAL A 92 -21.10 -1.85 8.83
C VAL A 92 -21.08 -0.71 9.84
N LEU A 93 -21.42 0.51 9.42
CA LEU A 93 -21.47 1.66 10.33
C LEU A 93 -22.48 1.47 11.47
N GLN A 94 -23.59 0.78 11.21
CA GLN A 94 -24.55 0.44 12.25
C GLN A 94 -24.01 -0.62 13.20
N GLN A 95 -23.34 -1.66 12.71
CA GLN A 95 -22.66 -2.67 13.55
C GLN A 95 -21.64 -2.02 14.48
N LEU A 96 -20.83 -1.09 13.98
CA LEU A 96 -19.86 -0.35 14.78
C LEU A 96 -20.53 0.45 15.91
N ARG A 97 -21.61 1.18 15.60
CA ARG A 97 -22.37 1.96 16.59
C ARG A 97 -23.04 1.09 17.66
N ASP A 98 -23.47 -0.10 17.25
CA ASP A 98 -24.11 -1.07 18.15
C ASP A 98 -23.07 -1.82 19.02
N GLY A 99 -21.77 -1.55 18.88
CA GLY A 99 -20.71 -2.26 19.62
C GLY A 99 -20.59 -3.74 19.24
N LYS A 100 -20.98 -4.11 18.01
CA LYS A 100 -20.88 -5.50 17.53
C LYS A 100 -19.48 -5.80 17.02
N PRO A 101 -18.98 -7.04 17.20
CA PRO A 101 -17.73 -7.47 16.61
C PRO A 101 -17.71 -7.17 15.12
N THR A 102 -16.73 -6.39 14.68
CA THR A 102 -16.61 -5.93 13.30
C THR A 102 -15.17 -6.07 12.84
N THR A 103 -14.94 -6.55 11.62
CA THR A 103 -13.61 -6.68 11.04
C THR A 103 -13.45 -5.71 9.88
N ILE A 104 -12.44 -4.84 9.97
CA ILE A 104 -12.05 -3.89 8.92
C ILE A 104 -10.70 -4.32 8.36
N ALA A 105 -10.66 -4.57 7.06
CA ALA A 105 -9.48 -5.03 6.36
C ALA A 105 -9.02 -4.02 5.31
N PHE A 106 -7.71 -3.94 5.12
CA PHE A 106 -7.05 -3.14 4.10
C PHE A 106 -6.19 -4.05 3.24
N LEU A 107 -6.49 -4.12 1.95
CA LEU A 107 -5.80 -4.94 0.98
C LEU A 107 -5.21 -4.03 -0.11
N GLY A 108 -3.89 -4.09 -0.31
CA GLY A 108 -3.28 -3.20 -1.29
C GLY A 108 -1.78 -3.38 -1.48
N GLY A 109 -1.19 -2.42 -2.17
CA GLY A 109 0.24 -2.36 -2.49
C GLY A 109 1.10 -1.73 -1.40
N SER A 110 2.15 -1.02 -1.83
CA SER A 110 3.11 -0.35 -0.93
C SER A 110 2.47 0.77 -0.10
N ILE A 111 1.50 1.49 -0.64
CA ILE A 111 0.80 2.55 0.08
C ILE A 111 0.01 1.95 1.25
N THR A 112 -0.68 0.83 1.03
CA THR A 112 -1.35 0.09 2.10
C THR A 112 -0.35 -0.52 3.09
N GLN A 113 0.82 -0.96 2.64
CA GLN A 113 1.90 -1.41 3.51
C GLN A 113 2.40 -0.29 4.43
N GLY A 114 2.40 0.95 3.93
CA GLY A 114 2.82 2.14 4.66
C GLY A 114 4.13 2.75 4.15
N ALA A 115 4.44 2.56 2.86
CA ALA A 115 5.60 3.21 2.25
C ALA A 115 5.52 4.73 2.42
N GLY A 116 6.63 5.33 2.82
CA GLY A 116 6.74 6.77 3.10
C GLY A 116 6.19 7.22 4.46
N ALA A 117 5.45 6.37 5.18
CA ALA A 117 4.99 6.69 6.52
C ALA A 117 6.00 6.22 7.58
N VAL A 118 6.31 7.06 8.57
CA VAL A 118 7.27 6.74 9.63
C VAL A 118 6.69 7.09 11.01
N PRO A 119 6.53 6.11 11.91
CA PRO A 119 6.63 4.65 11.72
C PRO A 119 5.48 4.10 10.84
N SER A 120 5.80 3.20 9.93
CA SER A 120 4.83 2.74 8.91
C SER A 120 3.60 2.03 9.48
N GLN A 121 3.73 1.37 10.62
CA GLN A 121 2.61 0.67 11.24
C GLN A 121 1.59 1.60 11.89
N GLU A 122 2.01 2.79 12.30
CA GLU A 122 1.21 3.75 13.04
C GLU A 122 0.73 4.92 12.18
N MET A 123 1.56 5.34 11.21
CA MET A 123 1.34 6.54 10.43
C MET A 123 0.77 6.29 9.04
N CYS A 124 0.69 5.03 8.58
CA CYS A 124 0.09 4.72 7.28
C CYS A 124 -1.41 5.05 7.25
N TYR A 125 -1.90 5.36 6.04
CA TYR A 125 -3.30 5.71 5.86
C TYR A 125 -4.26 4.64 6.40
N ALA A 126 -3.92 3.36 6.22
CA ALA A 126 -4.75 2.25 6.67
C ALA A 126 -4.97 2.29 8.19
N ARG A 127 -3.90 2.54 8.95
CA ARG A 127 -3.99 2.69 10.41
C ARG A 127 -4.76 3.93 10.81
N LYS A 128 -4.49 5.08 10.19
CA LYS A 128 -5.18 6.34 10.48
C LYS A 128 -6.67 6.29 10.12
N THR A 129 -7.01 5.66 9.01
CA THR A 129 -8.42 5.45 8.64
C THR A 129 -9.13 4.54 9.63
N TYR A 130 -8.50 3.44 10.03
CA TYR A 130 -9.05 2.55 11.05
C TYR A 130 -9.31 3.29 12.38
N GLU A 131 -8.31 4.02 12.88
CA GLU A 131 -8.44 4.81 14.12
C GLU A 131 -9.57 5.84 14.04
N ALA A 132 -9.66 6.58 12.93
CA ALA A 132 -10.72 7.56 12.71
C ALA A 132 -12.12 6.92 12.64
N ILE A 133 -12.25 5.73 12.04
CA ILE A 133 -13.50 4.98 12.01
C ILE A 133 -13.88 4.55 13.44
N CYS A 134 -12.96 3.99 14.19
CA CYS A 134 -13.19 3.55 15.56
C CYS A 134 -13.59 4.73 16.46
N GLU A 135 -12.84 5.82 16.41
CA GLU A 135 -13.13 7.02 17.21
C GLU A 135 -14.52 7.60 16.90
N ARG A 136 -14.89 7.63 15.62
CA ARG A 136 -16.13 8.30 15.19
C ARG A 136 -17.37 7.44 15.31
N TYR A 137 -17.25 6.12 15.17
CA TYR A 137 -18.41 5.26 14.98
C TYR A 137 -18.56 4.16 16.03
N THR A 138 -17.64 4.03 16.99
CA THR A 138 -17.75 3.02 18.04
C THR A 138 -17.95 3.63 19.41
N PRO A 139 -18.69 2.98 20.32
CA PRO A 139 -18.88 3.48 21.70
C PRO A 139 -17.69 3.27 22.61
N ASP A 140 -16.72 2.43 22.21
CA ASP A 140 -15.61 1.94 23.02
C ASP A 140 -14.24 2.13 22.34
N HIS A 141 -14.13 3.12 21.44
CA HIS A 141 -12.92 3.43 20.68
C HIS A 141 -12.34 2.22 19.93
N GLY A 142 -13.22 1.31 19.48
CA GLY A 142 -12.84 0.17 18.65
C GLY A 142 -12.40 -1.08 19.38
N ALA A 143 -12.68 -1.22 20.68
CA ALA A 143 -12.29 -2.42 21.45
C ALA A 143 -12.87 -3.72 20.86
N HIS A 144 -14.00 -3.65 20.19
CA HIS A 144 -14.65 -4.78 19.50
C HIS A 144 -14.33 -4.85 17.99
N VAL A 145 -13.42 -3.99 17.47
CA VAL A 145 -13.10 -3.92 16.05
C VAL A 145 -11.75 -4.58 15.77
N ARG A 146 -11.76 -5.56 14.86
CA ARG A 146 -10.54 -6.21 14.38
C ARG A 146 -9.96 -5.42 13.21
N TYR A 147 -8.67 -5.14 13.28
CA TYR A 147 -7.89 -4.53 12.22
C TYR A 147 -7.07 -5.57 11.46
N ILE A 148 -7.16 -5.58 10.12
CA ILE A 148 -6.32 -6.39 9.24
C ILE A 148 -5.67 -5.46 8.22
N LYS A 149 -4.33 -5.48 8.15
CA LYS A 149 -3.57 -4.76 7.15
C LYS A 149 -2.77 -5.75 6.30
N ALA A 150 -3.14 -5.87 5.03
CA ALA A 150 -2.56 -6.76 4.06
C ALA A 150 -1.99 -5.98 2.86
N GLY A 151 -1.07 -5.05 3.15
CA GLY A 151 -0.30 -4.32 2.16
C GLY A 151 1.02 -5.03 1.85
N VAL A 152 1.34 -5.21 0.57
CA VAL A 152 2.62 -5.76 0.08
C VAL A 152 3.14 -4.88 -1.04
N GLY A 153 4.34 -4.32 -0.85
CA GLY A 153 4.96 -3.39 -1.80
C GLY A 153 5.17 -3.98 -3.18
N GLY A 154 4.98 -3.16 -4.22
CA GLY A 154 5.21 -3.56 -5.61
C GLY A 154 4.20 -4.57 -6.17
N THR A 155 3.04 -4.78 -5.52
CA THR A 155 2.11 -5.81 -5.95
C THR A 155 0.85 -5.22 -6.59
N PRO A 156 0.44 -5.73 -7.76
CA PRO A 156 -0.81 -5.36 -8.42
C PRO A 156 -2.01 -6.13 -7.86
N CYS A 157 -3.22 -5.76 -8.30
CA CYS A 157 -4.47 -6.38 -7.83
C CYS A 157 -4.55 -7.89 -8.12
N GLN A 158 -3.90 -8.39 -9.18
CA GLN A 158 -3.81 -9.83 -9.48
C GLN A 158 -3.23 -10.60 -8.30
N LEU A 159 -2.15 -10.08 -7.71
CA LEU A 159 -1.56 -10.70 -6.52
C LEU A 159 -2.48 -10.55 -5.30
N GLY A 160 -3.25 -9.47 -5.25
CA GLY A 160 -4.32 -9.29 -4.26
C GLY A 160 -5.33 -10.42 -4.27
N ILE A 161 -5.77 -10.86 -5.47
CA ILE A 161 -6.70 -11.99 -5.65
C ILE A 161 -6.09 -13.29 -5.10
N ILE A 162 -4.83 -13.56 -5.44
CA ILE A 162 -4.15 -14.82 -5.07
C ILE A 162 -3.99 -14.91 -3.55
N ARG A 163 -3.59 -13.83 -2.89
CA ARG A 163 -3.29 -13.81 -1.46
C ARG A 163 -4.48 -13.49 -0.55
N TYR A 164 -5.64 -13.18 -1.13
CA TYR A 164 -6.85 -12.77 -0.40
C TYR A 164 -7.23 -13.77 0.71
N ASP A 165 -7.28 -15.05 0.37
CA ASP A 165 -7.71 -16.07 1.32
C ASP A 165 -6.74 -16.19 2.50
N ARG A 166 -5.43 -16.19 2.23
CA ARG A 166 -4.40 -16.25 3.26
C ARG A 166 -4.35 -14.97 4.12
N ASP A 167 -4.34 -13.79 3.48
CA ASP A 167 -4.00 -12.55 4.15
C ASP A 167 -5.22 -11.85 4.78
N ILE A 168 -6.40 -12.03 4.20
CA ILE A 168 -7.64 -11.39 4.66
C ILE A 168 -8.52 -12.35 5.43
N THR A 169 -8.94 -13.46 4.80
CA THR A 169 -9.90 -14.37 5.43
C THR A 169 -9.26 -15.41 6.32
N ARG A 170 -7.92 -15.52 6.33
CA ARG A 170 -7.19 -16.54 7.10
C ARG A 170 -7.71 -17.94 6.80
N ASP A 171 -7.81 -18.24 5.51
CA ASP A 171 -8.36 -19.51 5.00
C ASP A 171 -9.78 -19.81 5.53
N GLY A 172 -10.60 -18.78 5.60
CA GLY A 172 -11.99 -18.87 6.04
C GLY A 172 -12.22 -18.66 7.55
N ALA A 173 -11.16 -18.51 8.34
CA ALA A 173 -11.28 -18.28 9.79
C ALA A 173 -11.77 -16.88 10.16
N VAL A 174 -11.72 -15.92 9.23
CA VAL A 174 -12.14 -14.54 9.43
C VAL A 174 -13.08 -14.12 8.30
N GLN A 175 -14.16 -13.46 8.67
CA GLN A 175 -15.06 -12.82 7.71
C GLN A 175 -14.97 -11.30 7.89
N PRO A 176 -14.35 -10.57 6.94
CA PRO A 176 -14.29 -9.13 7.02
C PRO A 176 -15.67 -8.51 6.72
N ASP A 177 -16.02 -7.44 7.43
CA ASP A 177 -17.25 -6.68 7.21
C ASP A 177 -17.04 -5.50 6.27
N LEU A 178 -15.86 -4.88 6.33
CA LEU A 178 -15.42 -3.80 5.46
C LEU A 178 -14.03 -4.10 4.92
N ILE A 179 -13.86 -3.95 3.61
CA ILE A 179 -12.56 -4.07 2.95
C ILE A 179 -12.28 -2.81 2.16
N ILE A 180 -11.13 -2.19 2.42
CA ILE A 180 -10.59 -1.10 1.61
C ILE A 180 -9.52 -1.68 0.68
N VAL A 181 -9.72 -1.50 -0.63
CA VAL A 181 -8.87 -2.05 -1.70
C VAL A 181 -8.10 -0.91 -2.35
N GLU A 182 -6.76 -1.03 -2.41
CA GLU A 182 -5.86 -0.01 -2.96
C GLU A 182 -4.74 -0.65 -3.78
N PHE A 183 -4.78 -0.52 -5.12
CA PHE A 183 -3.76 -1.07 -6.01
C PHE A 183 -3.42 -0.14 -7.19
N ALA A 184 -4.11 0.99 -7.33
CA ALA A 184 -4.03 1.84 -8.51
C ALA A 184 -2.61 2.24 -8.92
N VAL A 185 -1.70 2.39 -7.96
CA VAL A 185 -0.30 2.76 -8.24
C VAL A 185 0.47 1.64 -8.95
N ASN A 186 0.16 0.38 -8.64
CA ASN A 186 0.87 -0.78 -9.17
C ASN A 186 0.14 -1.49 -10.31
N ASP A 187 -1.12 -1.15 -10.54
CA ASP A 187 -1.86 -1.63 -11.69
C ASP A 187 -1.51 -0.75 -12.90
N GLU A 188 -0.43 -1.12 -13.57
CA GLU A 188 -0.04 -0.49 -14.84
C GLU A 188 -1.14 -0.67 -15.88
N ALA A 189 -1.00 0.01 -17.04
CA ALA A 189 -1.94 -0.08 -18.15
C ALA A 189 -2.49 -1.52 -18.25
N ASP A 190 -3.60 -1.73 -17.58
CA ASP A 190 -4.18 -3.07 -17.45
C ASP A 190 -4.84 -3.41 -18.78
N GLU A 191 -4.18 -4.28 -19.56
CA GLU A 191 -4.71 -4.77 -20.83
C GLU A 191 -6.12 -5.36 -20.67
N THR A 192 -6.47 -5.79 -19.46
CA THR A 192 -7.80 -6.34 -19.12
C THR A 192 -8.85 -5.27 -18.86
N LYS A 193 -8.47 -3.98 -18.88
CA LYS A 193 -9.38 -2.85 -18.65
C LYS A 193 -10.21 -2.96 -17.37
N GLY A 194 -9.55 -3.30 -16.26
CA GLY A 194 -10.19 -3.39 -14.95
C GLY A 194 -10.81 -4.75 -14.62
N LEU A 195 -10.75 -5.76 -15.48
CA LEU A 195 -11.30 -7.09 -15.16
C LEU A 195 -10.67 -7.73 -13.93
N MET A 196 -9.41 -7.40 -13.61
CA MET A 196 -8.75 -7.91 -12.42
C MET A 196 -9.35 -7.29 -11.15
N HIS A 197 -9.64 -5.99 -11.16
CA HIS A 197 -10.38 -5.35 -10.06
C HIS A 197 -11.78 -5.95 -9.91
N GLU A 198 -12.50 -6.12 -11.02
CA GLU A 198 -13.81 -6.76 -11.00
C GLU A 198 -13.73 -8.17 -10.41
N SER A 199 -12.76 -8.98 -10.84
CA SER A 199 -12.54 -10.34 -10.33
C SER A 199 -12.25 -10.34 -8.82
N LEU A 200 -11.45 -9.39 -8.34
CA LEU A 200 -11.18 -9.24 -6.90
C LEU A 200 -12.47 -8.89 -6.14
N ILE A 201 -13.26 -7.95 -6.64
CA ILE A 201 -14.52 -7.56 -6.02
C ILE A 201 -15.52 -8.72 -6.02
N GLN A 202 -15.63 -9.46 -7.11
CA GLN A 202 -16.48 -10.66 -7.18
C GLN A 202 -16.03 -11.72 -6.17
N LYS A 203 -14.72 -11.95 -6.04
CA LYS A 203 -14.16 -12.85 -5.03
C LYS A 203 -14.53 -12.40 -3.61
N ILE A 204 -14.39 -11.12 -3.31
CA ILE A 204 -14.78 -10.55 -2.01
C ILE A 204 -16.29 -10.76 -1.75
N TRP A 205 -17.12 -10.48 -2.73
CA TRP A 205 -18.57 -10.59 -2.57
C TRP A 205 -19.12 -12.01 -2.66
N SER A 206 -18.29 -12.99 -2.99
CA SER A 206 -18.68 -14.41 -2.85
C SER A 206 -18.80 -14.86 -1.39
N ALA A 207 -18.30 -14.06 -0.45
CA ALA A 207 -18.45 -14.34 0.97
C ALA A 207 -19.91 -14.20 1.42
N PRO A 208 -20.43 -15.13 2.27
CA PRO A 208 -21.85 -15.14 2.69
C PRO A 208 -22.32 -13.86 3.41
N ASN A 209 -21.40 -13.14 4.06
CA ASN A 209 -21.70 -11.88 4.75
C ASN A 209 -21.72 -10.67 3.83
N GLU A 210 -21.40 -10.83 2.54
CA GLU A 210 -21.37 -9.76 1.54
C GLU A 210 -20.72 -8.47 2.07
N PRO A 211 -19.40 -8.46 2.30
CA PRO A 211 -18.72 -7.32 2.92
C PRO A 211 -18.88 -6.03 2.14
N ALA A 212 -18.82 -4.89 2.83
CA ALA A 212 -18.70 -3.60 2.19
C ALA A 212 -17.30 -3.47 1.56
N VAL A 213 -17.24 -2.89 0.37
CA VAL A 213 -15.97 -2.62 -0.33
C VAL A 213 -15.86 -1.14 -0.62
N VAL A 214 -14.70 -0.58 -0.31
CA VAL A 214 -14.29 0.77 -0.72
C VAL A 214 -13.07 0.62 -1.60
N MET A 215 -13.14 1.10 -2.83
CA MET A 215 -11.99 1.17 -3.72
C MET A 215 -11.30 2.52 -3.55
N LEU A 216 -10.04 2.49 -3.18
CA LEU A 216 -9.18 3.66 -3.04
C LEU A 216 -8.22 3.71 -4.20
N PHE A 217 -8.32 4.75 -5.02
CA PHE A 217 -7.43 5.00 -6.14
C PHE A 217 -6.43 6.08 -5.75
N SER A 218 -5.25 5.66 -5.34
CA SER A 218 -4.12 6.56 -5.10
C SER A 218 -3.57 7.07 -6.43
N VAL A 219 -3.33 8.38 -6.52
CA VAL A 219 -2.85 9.03 -7.73
C VAL A 219 -1.55 9.77 -7.48
N PHE A 220 -0.71 9.86 -8.51
CA PHE A 220 0.47 10.70 -8.48
C PHE A 220 0.12 12.14 -8.89
N ALA A 221 0.82 13.12 -8.31
CA ALA A 221 0.58 14.55 -8.56
C ALA A 221 0.85 14.98 -10.02
N ASN A 222 1.60 14.18 -10.79
CA ASN A 222 1.99 14.46 -12.15
C ASN A 222 1.06 13.86 -13.22
N ASP A 223 -0.17 13.53 -12.92
CA ASP A 223 -1.18 12.94 -13.84
C ASP A 223 -0.81 11.58 -14.45
N TRP A 224 0.35 11.08 -14.12
CA TRP A 224 0.96 9.94 -14.76
C TRP A 224 0.10 8.67 -14.75
N ASN A 225 -0.64 8.44 -13.68
CA ASN A 225 -1.46 7.25 -13.52
C ASN A 225 -2.96 7.47 -13.81
N LEU A 226 -3.37 8.68 -14.14
CA LEU A 226 -4.79 8.99 -14.34
C LEU A 226 -5.36 8.44 -15.64
N LYS A 227 -4.54 8.42 -16.71
CA LYS A 227 -5.01 8.05 -18.04
C LYS A 227 -5.08 6.55 -18.26
N ASP A 228 -4.15 5.80 -17.68
CA ASP A 228 -3.93 4.40 -18.01
C ASP A 228 -4.27 3.44 -16.87
N ARG A 229 -4.46 3.94 -15.67
CA ARG A 229 -4.66 3.13 -14.46
C ARG A 229 -6.03 3.25 -13.80
N LEU A 230 -6.75 4.30 -14.09
CA LEU A 230 -8.10 4.53 -13.56
C LEU A 230 -9.20 4.33 -14.60
N ALA A 231 -8.83 4.06 -15.85
CA ALA A 231 -9.82 3.76 -16.86
C ALA A 231 -10.42 2.38 -16.61
N PRO A 232 -11.75 2.28 -16.52
CA PRO A 232 -12.43 1.00 -16.50
C PRO A 232 -12.25 0.26 -17.80
#